data_087cc5c02fbac3535501f9891f0f7409
#
_entry.id   087cc5c02fbac3535501f9891f0f7409
#
_cell.length_a   1.000
_cell.length_b   1.000
_cell.length_c   1.000
_cell.angle_alpha   90.00
_cell.angle_beta   90.00
_cell.angle_gamma   90.00
#
_symmetry.space_group_name_H-M   'P 1'
#
loop_
_entity.id
_entity.type
_entity.pdbx_description
1 polymer ?
#
loop_
_entity_poly.entity_id
_entity_poly.type
_entity_poly.pdbx_seq_one_letter_code
_entity_poly.pdbx_strand_id
1 'polypeptide(L)'
;MNGLIEITMGGEVRTLKFGNYALMSYNVLTATEAGESKKLDIDYQMIDFIRDVTYCGLKNYYKISKRTFDVTLDDVTNWIDDMDLSNIQIVIDAWTKSLESSQYIQNGFKAMSNGEAGIKKK
;
A
#
# COMPACT_ATOMS: atom_id res chain seq x y z
N MET A 1 11.20 13.46 5.37
CA MET A 1 10.81 13.02 4.02
C MET A 1 9.40 12.44 4.07
N ASN A 2 8.59 12.85 3.13
CA ASN A 2 7.20 12.42 3.10
C ASN A 2 7.08 10.93 2.78
N GLY A 3 6.18 10.28 3.48
CA GLY A 3 5.87 8.88 3.22
C GLY A 3 6.79 7.87 3.89
N LEU A 4 7.80 8.32 4.63
CA LEU A 4 8.67 7.40 5.36
C LEU A 4 8.10 7.14 6.75
N ILE A 5 7.99 5.88 7.10
CA ILE A 5 7.61 5.47 8.46
C ILE A 5 8.51 4.32 8.89
N GLU A 6 8.64 4.16 10.21
CA GLU A 6 9.34 3.04 10.79
C GLU A 6 8.38 2.27 11.70
N ILE A 7 8.36 0.96 11.54
CA ILE A 7 7.53 0.09 12.36
C ILE A 7 8.35 -1.13 12.75
N THR A 8 7.99 -1.72 13.88
CA THR A 8 8.61 -2.98 14.30
C THR A 8 7.79 -4.13 13.76
N MET A 9 8.45 -5.02 13.04
CA MET A 9 7.78 -6.09 12.35
C MET A 9 8.79 -7.21 12.09
N GLY A 10 8.40 -8.44 12.45
CA GLY A 10 9.31 -9.58 12.31
C GLY A 10 10.53 -9.46 13.22
N GLY A 11 10.38 -8.83 14.38
CA GLY A 11 11.45 -8.70 15.35
C GLY A 11 12.46 -7.61 15.08
N GLU A 12 12.23 -6.80 14.05
CA GLU A 12 13.16 -5.74 13.65
C GLU A 12 12.41 -4.47 13.32
N VAL A 13 13.10 -3.33 13.47
CA VAL A 13 12.56 -2.06 12.97
C VAL A 13 12.76 -2.03 11.47
N ARG A 14 11.67 -1.80 10.75
CA ARG A 14 11.68 -1.76 9.30
C ARG A 14 11.13 -0.43 8.82
N THR A 15 11.71 0.07 7.74
CA THR A 15 11.29 1.34 7.16
C THR A 15 10.45 1.09 5.91
N LEU A 16 9.34 1.80 5.81
CA LEU A 16 8.47 1.76 4.64
C LEU A 16 8.45 3.14 4.00
N LYS A 17 8.31 3.17 2.70
CA LYS A 17 8.18 4.42 1.95
C LYS A 17 6.91 4.36 1.13
N PHE A 18 5.97 5.23 1.42
CA PHE A 18 4.76 5.35 0.62
C PHE A 18 4.89 6.56 -0.31
N GLY A 19 4.44 6.38 -1.53
CA GLY A 19 4.51 7.37 -2.58
C GLY A 19 4.04 6.72 -3.87
N ASN A 20 4.29 7.37 -4.99
CA ASN A 20 3.76 6.90 -6.27
C ASN A 20 4.16 5.49 -6.61
N TYR A 21 5.41 5.11 -6.35
CA TYR A 21 5.88 3.77 -6.69
C TYR A 21 5.12 2.71 -5.88
N ALA A 22 4.93 2.96 -4.58
CA ALA A 22 4.20 2.03 -3.74
C ALA A 22 2.74 1.92 -4.19
N LEU A 23 2.12 3.04 -4.56
CA LEU A 23 0.75 3.03 -5.05
C LEU A 23 0.62 2.24 -6.34
N MET A 24 1.56 2.43 -7.26
CA MET A 24 1.56 1.69 -8.52
C MET A 24 1.78 0.20 -8.29
N SER A 25 2.72 -0.14 -7.40
CA SER A 25 2.99 -1.53 -7.05
C SER A 25 1.76 -2.20 -6.44
N TYR A 26 1.04 -1.47 -5.59
CA TYR A 26 -0.19 -1.98 -4.99
C TYR A 26 -1.24 -2.28 -6.07
N ASN A 27 -1.41 -1.38 -7.03
CA ASN A 27 -2.37 -1.59 -8.11
C ASN A 27 -2.04 -2.83 -8.93
N VAL A 28 -0.76 -3.04 -9.25
CA VAL A 28 -0.35 -4.22 -10.00
C VAL A 28 -0.59 -5.48 -9.20
N LEU A 29 -0.22 -5.47 -7.92
CA LEU A 29 -0.36 -6.62 -7.05
C LEU A 29 -1.82 -7.03 -6.88
N THR A 30 -2.69 -6.06 -6.61
CA THR A 30 -4.11 -6.36 -6.38
C THR A 30 -4.82 -6.76 -7.65
N ALA A 31 -4.42 -6.24 -8.80
CA ALA A 31 -4.97 -6.67 -10.07
C ALA A 31 -4.68 -8.15 -10.33
N THR A 32 -3.47 -8.59 -9.95
CA THR A 32 -3.08 -9.99 -10.09
C THR A 32 -3.89 -10.91 -9.19
N GLU A 33 -4.21 -10.45 -7.99
CA GLU A 33 -4.91 -11.24 -6.97
C GLU A 33 -6.43 -11.12 -7.00
N ALA A 34 -6.96 -10.24 -7.83
CA ALA A 34 -8.38 -9.86 -7.76
C ALA A 34 -9.33 -11.05 -7.86
N GLY A 35 -9.00 -12.03 -8.67
CA GLY A 35 -9.86 -13.20 -8.86
C GLY A 35 -9.98 -14.07 -7.62
N GLU A 36 -8.94 -14.09 -6.81
CA GLU A 36 -8.90 -14.90 -5.59
C GLU A 36 -9.49 -14.15 -4.41
N SER A 37 -9.12 -12.88 -4.28
CA SER A 37 -9.49 -12.05 -3.13
C SER A 37 -10.99 -11.91 -2.93
N LYS A 38 -11.73 -11.79 -4.02
CA LYS A 38 -13.17 -11.55 -3.88
C LYS A 38 -13.97 -12.73 -3.37
N LYS A 39 -13.35 -13.88 -3.21
CA LYS A 39 -14.01 -15.04 -2.62
C LYS A 39 -13.80 -15.13 -1.13
N LEU A 40 -12.96 -14.27 -0.59
CA LEU A 40 -12.61 -14.30 0.81
C LEU A 40 -13.59 -13.43 1.61
N ASP A 41 -13.74 -13.74 2.89
CA ASP A 41 -14.57 -12.95 3.75
C ASP A 41 -13.86 -11.63 4.11
N ILE A 42 -14.56 -10.77 4.85
CA ILE A 42 -14.04 -9.45 5.20
C ILE A 42 -12.73 -9.53 5.97
N ASP A 43 -12.61 -10.48 6.88
CA ASP A 43 -11.40 -10.62 7.69
C ASP A 43 -10.18 -10.92 6.81
N TYR A 44 -10.35 -11.82 5.86
CA TYR A 44 -9.27 -12.10 4.91
C TYR A 44 -8.95 -10.89 4.05
N GLN A 45 -9.98 -10.16 3.63
CA GLN A 45 -9.76 -8.96 2.82
C GLN A 45 -8.97 -7.91 3.57
N MET A 46 -9.22 -7.76 4.87
CA MET A 46 -8.47 -6.82 5.70
C MET A 46 -7.01 -7.25 5.85
N ILE A 47 -6.78 -8.55 6.08
CA ILE A 47 -5.42 -9.07 6.19
C ILE A 47 -4.68 -8.87 4.87
N ASP A 48 -5.32 -9.20 3.75
CA ASP A 48 -4.73 -9.01 2.43
C ASP A 48 -4.37 -7.55 2.19
N PHE A 49 -5.27 -6.65 2.55
CA PHE A 49 -5.04 -5.22 2.35
C PHE A 49 -3.81 -4.76 3.15
N ILE A 50 -3.75 -5.07 4.43
CA ILE A 50 -2.65 -4.67 5.29
C ILE A 50 -1.34 -5.27 4.79
N ARG A 51 -1.35 -6.55 4.45
CA ARG A 51 -0.19 -7.25 3.90
C ARG A 51 0.31 -6.55 2.64
N ASP A 52 -0.58 -6.31 1.71
CA ASP A 52 -0.21 -5.77 0.40
C ASP A 52 0.31 -4.34 0.51
N VAL A 53 -0.33 -3.52 1.32
CA VAL A 53 0.11 -2.14 1.57
C VAL A 53 1.50 -2.15 2.21
N THR A 54 1.69 -2.99 3.22
CA THR A 54 2.97 -3.09 3.93
C THR A 54 4.07 -3.57 2.99
N TYR A 55 3.78 -4.59 2.21
CA TYR A 55 4.72 -5.15 1.24
C TYR A 55 5.15 -4.07 0.23
N CYS A 56 4.21 -3.31 -0.29
CA CYS A 56 4.51 -2.28 -1.29
C CYS A 56 5.34 -1.14 -0.69
N GLY A 57 5.07 -0.79 0.56
CA GLY A 57 5.86 0.23 1.25
C GLY A 57 7.30 -0.21 1.47
N LEU A 58 7.49 -1.47 1.88
CA LEU A 58 8.82 -2.06 2.01
C LEU A 58 9.54 -2.07 0.67
N LYS A 59 8.87 -2.55 -0.36
CA LYS A 59 9.44 -2.66 -1.70
C LYS A 59 9.90 -1.30 -2.21
N ASN A 60 9.09 -0.27 -1.99
CA ASN A 60 9.45 1.09 -2.40
C ASN A 60 10.69 1.58 -1.65
N TYR A 61 10.75 1.34 -0.34
CA TYR A 61 11.91 1.76 0.43
C TYR A 61 13.18 1.06 -0.03
N TYR A 62 13.11 -0.25 -0.27
CA TYR A 62 14.26 -1.00 -0.76
C TYR A 62 14.72 -0.47 -2.11
N LYS A 63 13.76 -0.11 -2.97
CA LYS A 63 14.08 0.44 -4.28
C LYS A 63 14.82 1.77 -4.18
N ILE A 64 14.35 2.69 -3.38
CA ILE A 64 15.01 4.00 -3.25
C ILE A 64 16.34 3.89 -2.50
N SER A 65 16.50 2.89 -1.67
CA SER A 65 17.73 2.62 -0.94
C SER A 65 18.74 1.81 -1.75
N LYS A 66 18.34 1.39 -2.94
CA LYS A 66 19.15 0.57 -3.86
C LYS A 66 19.59 -0.75 -3.19
N ARG A 67 18.70 -1.34 -2.42
CA ARG A 67 18.91 -2.62 -1.76
C ARG A 67 18.19 -3.72 -2.53
N THR A 68 18.72 -4.93 -2.44
CA THR A 68 18.05 -6.10 -2.98
C THR A 68 16.79 -6.39 -2.14
N PHE A 69 15.65 -6.50 -2.80
CA PHE A 69 14.40 -6.79 -2.11
C PHE A 69 14.14 -8.29 -2.15
N ASP A 70 14.38 -8.92 -1.02
CA ASP A 70 14.22 -10.37 -0.87
C ASP A 70 13.08 -10.75 0.07
N VAL A 71 12.25 -9.79 0.45
CA VAL A 71 11.08 -10.01 1.29
C VAL A 71 9.93 -10.54 0.43
N THR A 72 9.23 -11.53 0.94
CA THR A 72 8.10 -12.13 0.22
C THR A 72 6.78 -11.72 0.87
N LEU A 73 5.67 -11.93 0.16
CA LEU A 73 4.35 -11.72 0.73
C LEU A 73 4.10 -12.63 1.93
N ASP A 74 4.64 -13.85 1.88
CA ASP A 74 4.51 -14.78 3.00
C ASP A 74 5.24 -14.28 4.23
N ASP A 75 6.42 -13.68 4.05
CA ASP A 75 7.15 -13.09 5.16
C ASP A 75 6.30 -12.00 5.83
N VAL A 76 5.73 -11.11 5.04
CA VAL A 76 4.91 -10.01 5.57
C VAL A 76 3.67 -10.56 6.26
N THR A 77 3.03 -11.57 5.69
CA THR A 77 1.86 -12.20 6.32
C THR A 77 2.20 -12.72 7.71
N ASN A 78 3.33 -13.40 7.84
CA ASN A 78 3.78 -13.92 9.12
C ASN A 78 4.10 -12.80 10.11
N TRP A 79 4.71 -11.73 9.65
CA TRP A 79 5.07 -10.60 10.52
C TRP A 79 3.84 -9.85 11.02
N ILE A 80 2.79 -9.77 10.21
CA ILE A 80 1.55 -9.11 10.59
C ILE A 80 0.89 -9.80 11.78
N ASP A 81 1.03 -11.11 11.90
CA ASP A 81 0.46 -11.85 13.02
C ASP A 81 0.94 -11.31 14.37
N ASP A 82 2.16 -10.82 14.42
CA ASP A 82 2.75 -10.32 15.65
C ASP A 82 2.78 -8.80 15.76
N MET A 83 2.20 -8.11 14.78
CA MET A 83 2.21 -6.65 14.79
C MET A 83 1.21 -6.10 15.79
N ASP A 84 1.64 -5.09 16.55
CA ASP A 84 0.74 -4.34 17.40
C ASP A 84 -0.26 -3.56 16.55
N LEU A 85 -1.46 -3.41 17.08
CA LEU A 85 -2.49 -2.64 16.43
C LEU A 85 -2.03 -1.21 16.14
N SER A 86 -1.22 -0.64 17.04
CA SER A 86 -0.69 0.71 16.84
C SER A 86 0.21 0.79 15.61
N ASN A 87 1.01 -0.23 15.34
CA ASN A 87 1.85 -0.28 14.14
C ASN A 87 1.01 -0.41 12.88
N ILE A 88 -0.03 -1.23 12.95
CA ILE A 88 -0.96 -1.37 11.82
C ILE A 88 -1.61 -0.02 11.51
N GLN A 89 -2.00 0.70 12.55
CA GLN A 89 -2.62 2.02 12.38
C GLN A 89 -1.64 3.02 11.73
N ILE A 90 -0.36 2.96 12.11
CA ILE A 90 0.67 3.81 11.52
C ILE A 90 0.76 3.55 10.00
N VAL A 91 0.75 2.29 9.61
CA VAL A 91 0.80 1.91 8.20
C VAL A 91 -0.42 2.45 7.46
N ILE A 92 -1.62 2.24 8.01
CA ILE A 92 -2.86 2.70 7.38
C ILE A 92 -2.87 4.22 7.23
N ASP A 93 -2.47 4.94 8.27
CA ASP A 93 -2.43 6.40 8.25
C ASP A 93 -1.45 6.91 7.19
N ALA A 94 -0.28 6.30 7.11
CA ALA A 94 0.72 6.69 6.12
C ALA A 94 0.25 6.42 4.70
N TRP A 95 -0.41 5.28 4.50
CA TRP A 95 -1.01 4.94 3.21
C TRP A 95 -2.06 5.96 2.81
N THR A 96 -2.96 6.29 3.73
CA THR A 96 -4.03 7.25 3.49
C THR A 96 -3.48 8.63 3.13
N LYS A 97 -2.47 9.09 3.88
CA LYS A 97 -1.82 10.36 3.60
C LYS A 97 -1.15 10.36 2.22
N SER A 98 -0.56 9.24 1.85
CA SER A 98 0.06 9.09 0.55
C SER A 98 -0.95 9.22 -0.58
N LEU A 99 -2.13 8.63 -0.40
CA LEU A 99 -3.21 8.76 -1.37
C LEU A 99 -3.65 10.22 -1.53
N GLU A 100 -3.79 10.91 -0.41
CA GLU A 100 -4.26 12.30 -0.42
C GLU A 100 -3.25 13.24 -1.06
N SER A 101 -1.95 13.00 -0.88
CA SER A 101 -0.91 13.91 -1.33
C SER A 101 -0.26 13.50 -2.66
N SER A 102 -0.62 12.35 -3.21
CA SER A 102 -0.02 11.86 -4.43
C SER A 102 -0.54 12.62 -5.65
N GLN A 103 0.36 13.19 -6.43
CA GLN A 103 0.01 13.82 -7.70
C GLN A 103 -0.61 12.81 -8.66
N TYR A 104 -0.11 11.59 -8.63
CA TYR A 104 -0.63 10.53 -9.47
C TYR A 104 -2.11 10.28 -9.18
N ILE A 105 -2.46 10.14 -7.89
CA ILE A 105 -3.83 9.88 -7.48
C ILE A 105 -4.70 11.12 -7.70
N GLN A 106 -4.20 12.30 -7.34
CA GLN A 106 -4.95 13.55 -7.52
C GLN A 106 -5.26 13.79 -8.99
N ASN A 107 -4.28 13.58 -9.85
CA ASN A 107 -4.48 13.73 -11.28
C ASN A 107 -5.49 12.72 -11.82
N GLY A 108 -5.45 11.50 -11.30
CA GLY A 108 -6.42 10.48 -11.67
C GLY A 108 -7.84 10.87 -11.27
N PHE A 109 -8.01 11.36 -10.07
CA PHE A 109 -9.32 11.84 -9.60
C PHE A 109 -9.81 13.03 -10.42
N LYS A 110 -8.92 13.97 -10.72
CA LYS A 110 -9.27 15.12 -11.54
C LYS A 110 -9.70 14.70 -12.93
N ALA A 111 -8.97 13.79 -13.54
CA ALA A 111 -9.30 13.30 -14.87
C ALA A 111 -10.66 12.61 -14.86
N MET A 112 -10.93 11.79 -13.86
CA MET A 112 -12.22 11.12 -13.73
C MET A 112 -13.35 12.11 -13.51
N SER A 113 -13.15 13.06 -12.60
CA SER A 113 -14.13 14.09 -12.30
C SER A 113 -14.42 14.95 -13.52
N ASN A 114 -13.38 15.40 -14.21
CA ASN A 114 -13.52 16.24 -15.39
C ASN A 114 -14.18 15.46 -16.54
N GLY A 115 -13.81 14.20 -16.69
CA GLY A 115 -14.43 13.35 -17.68
C GLY A 115 -15.91 13.16 -17.41
N GLU A 116 -16.26 12.90 -16.17
CA GLU A 116 -17.64 12.77 -15.75
C GLU A 116 -18.41 14.06 -15.97
N ALA A 117 -17.82 15.16 -15.52
CA ALA A 117 -18.44 16.47 -15.70
C ALA A 117 -18.60 16.80 -17.17
N GLY A 118 -17.61 16.44 -18.00
CA GLY A 118 -17.69 16.62 -19.43
C GLY A 118 -18.83 15.84 -20.06
N ILE A 119 -18.98 14.59 -19.62
CA ILE A 119 -20.06 13.74 -20.09
C ILE A 119 -21.42 14.32 -19.69
N LYS A 120 -21.53 14.76 -18.46
CA LYS A 120 -22.77 15.34 -17.95
C LYS A 120 -23.13 16.63 -18.64
N LYS A 121 -22.15 17.40 -19.04
CA LYS A 121 -22.37 18.67 -19.73
C LYS A 121 -22.78 18.51 -21.18
N LYS A 122 -22.51 17.36 -21.71
CA LYS A 122 -22.90 17.08 -23.08
C LYS A 122 -24.36 16.69 -23.17
#